data_7fbf1ba74b1891f74324ce1cae4532a4
#
_entry.id   7fbf1ba74b1891f74324ce1cae4532a4
#
_cell.length_a   1.000
_cell.length_b   1.000
_cell.length_c   1.000
_cell.angle_alpha   90.00
_cell.angle_beta   90.00
_cell.angle_gamma   90.00
#
_symmetry.space_group_name_H-M   'P 1'
#
loop_
_entity.id
_entity.type
_entity.pdbx_description
1 polymer ?
#
loop_
_entity_poly.entity_id
_entity_poly.type
_entity_poly.pdbx_seq_one_letter_code
_entity_poly.pdbx_strand_id
1 'polypeptide(L)'
;MADEAMFEAPVTVALTGASGAQYGLRLIDCLVAARHQVLVLISKAAHMVIATETDESLPSNPERLSEVLRERSGAAPGQIRCFAREDWMAPVASGSGAPSAMVICPCSTGTLSAVATGASNNLIERAADVALKERRQLILVPRETPFSAIHLEHMLTLTRMGAVILPAAPGFYHRPQTLDDMIDFIVARILNQLGIAHALMPRWGEAT
;
A
#
# COMPACT_ATOMS: atom_id res chain seq x y z
N MET A 1 -5.42 -5.41 34.05
CA MET A 1 -4.49 -5.42 32.93
C MET A 1 -5.34 -5.51 31.68
N ALA A 2 -5.42 -4.43 30.91
CA ALA A 2 -6.13 -4.45 29.62
C ALA A 2 -5.41 -5.45 28.70
N ASP A 3 -6.18 -6.39 28.18
CA ASP A 3 -5.75 -7.35 27.18
C ASP A 3 -5.22 -6.52 25.99
N GLU A 4 -3.92 -6.43 25.83
CA GLU A 4 -3.33 -5.83 24.62
C GLU A 4 -3.79 -6.74 23.48
N ALA A 5 -4.74 -6.24 22.70
CA ALA A 5 -5.21 -6.91 21.50
C ALA A 5 -4.00 -7.15 20.60
N MET A 6 -3.50 -8.38 20.59
CA MET A 6 -2.35 -8.77 19.79
C MET A 6 -2.76 -8.68 18.32
N PHE A 7 -2.27 -7.65 17.63
CA PHE A 7 -2.44 -7.53 16.17
C PHE A 7 -1.52 -8.52 15.48
N GLU A 8 -1.93 -8.95 14.30
CA GLU A 8 -1.06 -9.65 13.37
C GLU A 8 0.12 -8.77 12.94
N ALA A 9 1.14 -9.40 12.34
CA ALA A 9 2.37 -8.72 11.92
C ALA A 9 2.08 -7.42 11.15
N PRO A 10 2.80 -6.31 11.44
CA PRO A 10 2.53 -5.03 10.81
C PRO A 10 2.84 -5.07 9.30
N VAL A 11 2.02 -4.34 8.53
CA VAL A 11 2.23 -4.10 7.10
C VAL A 11 2.34 -2.60 6.87
N THR A 12 3.35 -2.18 6.12
CA THR A 12 3.47 -0.79 5.67
C THR A 12 2.67 -0.58 4.39
N VAL A 13 1.77 0.40 4.39
CA VAL A 13 1.03 0.82 3.19
C VAL A 13 1.38 2.27 2.87
N ALA A 14 1.92 2.49 1.67
CA ALA A 14 2.24 3.81 1.18
C ALA A 14 1.31 4.19 0.02
N LEU A 15 0.69 5.38 0.06
CA LEU A 15 -0.09 5.93 -1.03
C LEU A 15 0.70 7.04 -1.71
N THR A 16 0.81 7.00 -3.03
CA THR A 16 1.55 8.01 -3.81
C THR A 16 0.68 8.66 -4.87
N GLY A 17 1.22 9.62 -5.61
CA GLY A 17 0.46 10.51 -6.49
C GLY A 17 0.04 9.92 -7.84
N ALA A 18 -0.29 8.63 -7.89
CA ALA A 18 -0.96 8.02 -9.04
C ALA A 18 -2.46 7.94 -8.80
N SER A 19 -3.28 7.99 -9.85
CA SER A 19 -4.72 7.76 -9.78
C SER A 19 -5.01 6.33 -9.31
N GLY A 20 -6.13 6.13 -8.60
CA GLY A 20 -6.51 4.87 -7.98
C GLY A 20 -6.27 4.86 -6.47
N ALA A 21 -6.47 5.99 -5.80
CA ALA A 21 -6.41 6.11 -4.34
C ALA A 21 -7.29 5.06 -3.65
N GLN A 22 -8.42 4.71 -4.27
CA GLN A 22 -9.38 3.71 -3.79
C GLN A 22 -8.72 2.35 -3.54
N TYR A 23 -7.74 1.92 -4.35
CA TYR A 23 -7.01 0.66 -4.13
C TYR A 23 -6.28 0.67 -2.78
N GLY A 24 -5.55 1.77 -2.49
CA GLY A 24 -4.80 1.89 -1.25
C GLY A 24 -5.71 2.00 -0.02
N LEU A 25 -6.79 2.77 -0.12
CA LEU A 25 -7.77 2.92 0.95
C LEU A 25 -8.47 1.58 1.24
N ARG A 26 -8.92 0.87 0.20
CA ARG A 26 -9.54 -0.44 0.33
C ARG A 26 -8.57 -1.49 0.90
N LEU A 27 -7.29 -1.45 0.51
CA LEU A 27 -6.27 -2.32 1.09
C LEU A 27 -6.12 -2.10 2.60
N ILE A 28 -6.11 -0.84 3.06
CA ILE A 28 -6.08 -0.53 4.49
C ILE A 28 -7.27 -1.16 5.20
N ASP A 29 -8.50 -1.04 4.67
CA ASP A 29 -9.70 -1.63 5.25
C ASP A 29 -9.58 -3.16 5.38
N CYS A 30 -9.09 -3.81 4.34
CA CYS A 30 -8.90 -5.27 4.33
C CYS A 30 -7.84 -5.72 5.34
N LEU A 31 -6.73 -5.00 5.47
CA LEU A 31 -5.68 -5.28 6.45
C LEU A 31 -6.19 -5.11 7.89
N VAL A 32 -7.00 -4.07 8.12
CA VAL A 32 -7.66 -3.83 9.42
C VAL A 32 -8.61 -4.97 9.76
N ALA A 33 -9.46 -5.38 8.80
CA ALA A 33 -10.38 -6.50 8.98
C ALA A 33 -9.65 -7.83 9.24
N ALA A 34 -8.48 -8.03 8.65
CA ALA A 34 -7.60 -9.17 8.88
C ALA A 34 -6.74 -9.04 10.15
N ARG A 35 -6.99 -8.01 11.00
CA ARG A 35 -6.33 -7.74 12.27
C ARG A 35 -4.83 -7.41 12.18
N HIS A 36 -4.33 -7.02 11.03
CA HIS A 36 -2.97 -6.51 10.92
C HIS A 36 -2.83 -5.10 11.51
N GLN A 37 -1.68 -4.80 12.10
CA GLN A 37 -1.31 -3.41 12.34
C GLN A 37 -0.91 -2.79 11.00
N VAL A 38 -1.38 -1.56 10.69
CA VAL A 38 -1.12 -0.88 9.43
C VAL A 38 -0.32 0.40 9.69
N LEU A 39 0.90 0.44 9.12
CA LEU A 39 1.77 1.62 9.16
C LEU A 39 1.56 2.40 7.86
N VAL A 40 0.96 3.59 7.94
CA VAL A 40 0.50 4.33 6.75
C VAL A 40 1.40 5.52 6.45
N LEU A 41 1.81 5.63 5.19
CA LEU A 41 2.59 6.73 4.65
C LEU A 41 1.83 7.33 3.45
N ILE A 42 1.58 8.65 3.47
CA ILE A 42 0.87 9.31 2.37
C ILE A 42 1.73 10.45 1.80
N SER A 43 1.99 10.42 0.50
CA SER A 43 2.72 11.50 -0.15
C SER A 43 1.85 12.76 -0.30
N LYS A 44 2.50 13.94 -0.43
CA LYS A 44 1.77 15.20 -0.68
C LYS A 44 0.88 15.10 -1.92
N ALA A 45 1.36 14.46 -3.00
CA ALA A 45 0.58 14.27 -4.21
C ALA A 45 -0.61 13.32 -4.00
N ALA A 46 -0.46 12.30 -3.14
CA ALA A 46 -1.56 11.38 -2.83
C ALA A 46 -2.72 12.07 -2.11
N HIS A 47 -2.46 13.02 -1.20
CA HIS A 47 -3.53 13.81 -0.59
C HIS A 47 -4.37 14.55 -1.64
N MET A 48 -3.72 15.11 -2.69
CA MET A 48 -4.43 15.77 -3.79
C MET A 48 -5.25 14.78 -4.61
N VAL A 49 -4.69 13.61 -4.90
CA VAL A 49 -5.39 12.56 -5.66
C VAL A 49 -6.60 12.05 -4.89
N ILE A 50 -6.46 11.74 -3.60
CA ILE A 50 -7.57 11.30 -2.74
C ILE A 50 -8.70 12.32 -2.75
N ALA A 51 -8.40 13.61 -2.52
CA ALA A 51 -9.41 14.67 -2.53
C ALA A 51 -10.06 14.91 -3.90
N THR A 52 -9.42 14.48 -4.98
CA THR A 52 -9.94 14.62 -6.35
C THR A 52 -10.79 13.41 -6.77
N GLU A 53 -10.43 12.24 -6.33
CA GLU A 53 -11.02 10.97 -6.77
C GLU A 53 -12.06 10.41 -5.82
N THR A 54 -12.12 10.93 -4.59
CA THR A 54 -13.03 10.47 -3.53
C THR A 54 -13.68 11.67 -2.84
N ASP A 55 -14.73 11.42 -2.07
CA ASP A 55 -15.34 12.42 -1.20
C ASP A 55 -14.56 12.65 0.11
N GLU A 56 -13.36 12.06 0.23
CA GLU A 56 -12.54 12.11 1.43
C GLU A 56 -11.50 13.24 1.34
N SER A 57 -11.32 13.96 2.45
CA SER A 57 -10.23 14.91 2.64
C SER A 57 -9.41 14.50 3.84
N LEU A 58 -8.26 13.89 3.58
CA LEU A 58 -7.38 13.39 4.63
C LEU A 58 -6.46 14.48 5.18
N PRO A 59 -6.35 14.63 6.52
CA PRO A 59 -5.46 15.60 7.13
C PRO A 59 -3.99 15.23 6.91
N SER A 60 -3.11 16.26 6.84
CA SER A 60 -1.66 16.05 6.72
C SER A 60 -0.97 15.79 8.05
N ASN A 61 -1.61 16.09 9.19
CA ASN A 61 -1.07 15.78 10.51
C ASN A 61 -1.21 14.27 10.79
N PRO A 62 -0.13 13.56 11.16
CA PRO A 62 -0.15 12.10 11.30
C PRO A 62 -1.10 11.57 12.36
N GLU A 63 -1.22 12.24 13.50
CA GLU A 63 -2.10 11.83 14.60
C GLU A 63 -3.57 11.92 14.16
N ARG A 64 -3.95 13.06 13.56
CA ARG A 64 -5.30 13.27 13.04
C ARG A 64 -5.60 12.33 11.88
N LEU A 65 -4.61 12.06 11.02
CA LEU A 65 -4.74 11.10 9.93
C LEU A 65 -5.00 9.68 10.46
N SER A 66 -4.27 9.28 11.51
CA SER A 66 -4.49 7.98 12.17
C SER A 66 -5.89 7.87 12.74
N GLU A 67 -6.42 8.94 13.36
CA GLU A 67 -7.79 8.98 13.87
C GLU A 67 -8.83 8.85 12.75
N VAL A 68 -8.69 9.64 11.70
CA VAL A 68 -9.62 9.63 10.55
C VAL A 68 -9.63 8.25 9.87
N LEU A 69 -8.46 7.68 9.59
CA LEU A 69 -8.38 6.35 9.00
C LEU A 69 -8.91 5.26 9.94
N ARG A 70 -8.69 5.39 11.24
CA ARG A 70 -9.25 4.48 12.25
C ARG A 70 -10.77 4.50 12.25
N GLU A 71 -11.37 5.69 12.27
CA GLU A 71 -12.83 5.85 12.23
C GLU A 71 -13.43 5.32 10.93
N ARG A 72 -12.79 5.65 9.80
CA ARG A 72 -13.19 5.19 8.46
C ARG A 72 -13.21 3.67 8.35
N SER A 73 -12.17 2.98 8.83
CA SER A 73 -11.99 1.53 8.68
C SER A 73 -12.54 0.69 9.83
N GLY A 74 -13.03 1.33 10.90
CA GLY A 74 -13.44 0.63 12.13
C GLY A 74 -12.28 -0.03 12.88
N ALA A 75 -11.05 0.47 12.72
CA ALA A 75 -9.87 -0.09 13.34
C ALA A 75 -9.87 0.09 14.87
N ALA A 76 -9.28 -0.86 15.57
CA ALA A 76 -9.06 -0.78 17.01
C ALA A 76 -8.01 0.31 17.35
N PRO A 77 -8.00 0.83 18.59
CA PRO A 77 -6.95 1.77 19.02
C PRO A 77 -5.54 1.21 18.81
N GLY A 78 -4.66 1.98 18.16
CA GLY A 78 -3.27 1.59 17.86
C GLY A 78 -3.09 0.66 16.67
N GLN A 79 -4.16 0.20 16.01
CA GLN A 79 -4.08 -0.67 14.84
C GLN A 79 -3.58 0.07 13.59
N ILE A 80 -3.95 1.35 13.43
CA ILE A 80 -3.41 2.22 12.37
C ILE A 80 -2.47 3.25 12.99
N ARG A 81 -1.29 3.41 12.39
CA ARG A 81 -0.33 4.45 12.73
C ARG A 81 0.15 5.13 11.46
N CYS A 82 0.00 6.44 11.41
CA CYS A 82 0.48 7.26 10.31
C CYS A 82 1.76 7.99 10.71
N PHE A 83 2.61 8.27 9.71
CA PHE A 83 3.88 8.96 9.94
C PHE A 83 4.03 10.14 8.98
N ALA A 84 4.69 11.18 9.43
CA ALA A 84 5.03 12.32 8.57
C ALA A 84 6.04 11.91 7.49
N ARG A 85 6.04 12.65 6.40
CA ARG A 85 6.93 12.42 5.25
C ARG A 85 8.42 12.42 5.63
N GLU A 86 8.80 13.15 6.65
CA GLU A 86 10.19 13.35 7.08
C GLU A 86 10.42 12.82 8.51
N ASP A 87 9.61 11.88 8.96
CA ASP A 87 9.79 11.20 10.24
C ASP A 87 10.84 10.09 10.12
N TRP A 88 12.11 10.50 10.14
CA TRP A 88 13.26 9.59 10.04
C TRP A 88 13.44 8.68 11.27
N MET A 89 12.69 8.93 12.35
CA MET A 89 12.68 8.08 13.55
C MET A 89 11.56 7.02 13.52
N ALA A 90 10.70 7.05 12.50
CA ALA A 90 9.66 6.05 12.32
C ALA A 90 10.26 4.62 12.17
N PRO A 91 9.60 3.57 12.67
CA PRO A 91 10.09 2.18 12.58
C PRO A 91 10.46 1.75 11.16
N VAL A 92 9.72 2.21 10.17
CA VAL A 92 9.94 1.89 8.75
C VAL A 92 11.24 2.44 8.17
N ALA A 93 11.87 3.43 8.83
CA ALA A 93 13.12 4.05 8.38
C ALA A 93 14.37 3.22 8.67
N SER A 94 14.26 2.15 9.49
CA SER A 94 15.38 1.32 9.92
C SER A 94 15.08 -0.18 9.78
N GLY A 95 16.06 -0.96 9.37
CA GLY A 95 15.91 -2.41 9.20
C GLY A 95 15.52 -3.16 10.47
N SER A 96 15.92 -2.67 11.65
CA SER A 96 15.55 -3.28 12.94
C SER A 96 14.08 -3.11 13.31
N GLY A 97 13.43 -2.04 12.81
CA GLY A 97 12.02 -1.74 13.10
C GLY A 97 11.08 -1.98 11.93
N ALA A 98 11.61 -2.21 10.73
CA ALA A 98 10.79 -2.33 9.52
C ALA A 98 9.93 -3.59 9.54
N PRO A 99 8.63 -3.48 9.17
CA PRO A 99 7.76 -4.62 8.94
C PRO A 99 8.30 -5.61 7.91
N SER A 100 7.78 -6.84 7.94
CA SER A 100 8.13 -7.89 6.96
C SER A 100 7.62 -7.60 5.56
N ALA A 101 6.62 -6.74 5.42
CA ALA A 101 6.01 -6.40 4.14
C ALA A 101 5.71 -4.89 4.02
N MET A 102 5.90 -4.38 2.81
CA MET A 102 5.52 -3.03 2.40
C MET A 102 4.80 -3.08 1.05
N VAL A 103 3.70 -2.33 0.95
CA VAL A 103 2.94 -2.14 -0.28
C VAL A 103 2.90 -0.65 -0.63
N ILE A 104 3.26 -0.29 -1.86
CA ILE A 104 3.08 1.07 -2.39
C ILE A 104 1.89 1.02 -3.36
N CYS A 105 0.73 1.48 -2.91
CA CYS A 105 -0.54 1.38 -3.65
C CYS A 105 -1.41 2.63 -3.49
N PRO A 106 -1.67 3.37 -4.57
CA PRO A 106 -1.06 3.25 -5.88
C PRO A 106 0.41 3.74 -5.88
N CYS A 107 1.21 3.24 -6.81
CA CYS A 107 2.60 3.66 -6.99
C CYS A 107 2.73 4.55 -8.23
N SER A 108 3.11 5.82 -8.03
CA SER A 108 3.42 6.73 -9.14
C SER A 108 4.74 6.36 -9.82
N THR A 109 4.88 6.69 -11.10
CA THR A 109 6.11 6.44 -11.87
C THR A 109 7.31 7.20 -11.29
N GLY A 110 7.09 8.35 -10.66
CA GLY A 110 8.13 9.09 -9.94
C GLY A 110 8.63 8.31 -8.72
N THR A 111 7.72 7.73 -7.92
CA THR A 111 8.09 6.86 -6.79
C THR A 111 8.75 5.57 -7.27
N LEU A 112 8.23 4.94 -8.33
CA LEU A 112 8.85 3.77 -8.97
C LEU A 112 10.31 4.05 -9.35
N SER A 113 10.56 5.19 -10.01
CA SER A 113 11.89 5.64 -10.40
C SER A 113 12.80 5.84 -9.19
N ALA A 114 12.34 6.56 -8.17
CA ALA A 114 13.10 6.84 -6.97
C ALA A 114 13.53 5.55 -6.25
N VAL A 115 12.62 4.60 -6.09
CA VAL A 115 12.92 3.30 -5.47
C VAL A 115 13.90 2.49 -6.33
N ALA A 116 13.73 2.47 -7.66
CA ALA A 116 14.61 1.73 -8.57
C ALA A 116 16.04 2.26 -8.60
N THR A 117 16.24 3.55 -8.32
CA THR A 117 17.55 4.21 -8.28
C THR A 117 18.13 4.36 -6.88
N GLY A 118 17.46 3.83 -5.85
CA GLY A 118 17.93 3.90 -4.46
C GLY A 118 17.84 5.29 -3.83
N ALA A 119 16.93 6.14 -4.31
CA ALA A 119 16.68 7.44 -3.69
C ALA A 119 16.04 7.27 -2.30
N SER A 120 16.33 8.19 -1.39
CA SER A 120 15.80 8.20 -0.01
C SER A 120 15.50 9.64 0.43
N ASN A 121 14.76 10.39 -0.39
CA ASN A 121 14.45 11.80 -0.16
C ASN A 121 13.27 12.04 0.79
N ASN A 122 12.54 11.00 1.11
CA ASN A 122 11.39 11.01 2.00
C ASN A 122 11.19 9.64 2.63
N LEU A 123 10.30 9.55 3.62
CA LEU A 123 10.08 8.32 4.37
C LEU A 123 9.55 7.16 3.51
N ILE A 124 8.76 7.42 2.46
CA ILE A 124 8.25 6.36 1.56
C ILE A 124 9.42 5.72 0.80
N GLU A 125 10.28 6.54 0.18
CA GLU A 125 11.46 6.09 -0.54
C GLU A 125 12.43 5.35 0.39
N ARG A 126 12.66 5.90 1.58
CA ARG A 126 13.51 5.28 2.61
C ARG A 126 12.95 3.93 3.08
N ALA A 127 11.66 3.83 3.35
CA ALA A 127 11.04 2.57 3.77
C ALA A 127 11.14 1.50 2.67
N ALA A 128 11.00 1.87 1.40
CA ALA A 128 11.18 0.97 0.27
C ALA A 128 12.64 0.51 0.12
N ASP A 129 13.61 1.43 0.26
CA ASP A 129 15.04 1.09 0.29
C ASP A 129 15.37 0.12 1.44
N VAL A 130 14.83 0.38 2.63
CA VAL A 130 14.97 -0.53 3.77
C VAL A 130 14.36 -1.89 3.47
N ALA A 131 13.15 -1.96 2.90
CA ALA A 131 12.52 -3.22 2.54
C ALA A 131 13.39 -4.03 1.57
N LEU A 132 13.96 -3.40 0.54
CA LEU A 132 14.83 -4.06 -0.44
C LEU A 132 16.13 -4.57 0.20
N LYS A 133 16.84 -3.72 0.96
CA LYS A 133 18.14 -4.12 1.56
C LYS A 133 17.99 -5.20 2.64
N GLU A 134 16.88 -5.22 3.37
CA GLU A 134 16.58 -6.22 4.41
C GLU A 134 15.89 -7.47 3.84
N ARG A 135 15.72 -7.55 2.51
CA ARG A 135 15.03 -8.66 1.84
C ARG A 135 13.60 -8.87 2.35
N ARG A 136 12.93 -7.77 2.72
CA ARG A 136 11.52 -7.76 3.07
C ARG A 136 10.67 -7.75 1.80
N GLN A 137 9.45 -8.24 1.90
CA GLN A 137 8.53 -8.21 0.77
C GLN A 137 8.17 -6.76 0.41
N LEU A 138 8.45 -6.34 -0.82
CA LEU A 138 8.05 -5.06 -1.37
C LEU A 138 7.14 -5.28 -2.57
N ILE A 139 5.91 -4.75 -2.49
CA ILE A 139 4.94 -4.79 -3.59
C ILE A 139 4.72 -3.36 -4.08
N LEU A 140 4.94 -3.13 -5.37
CA LEU A 140 4.62 -1.85 -6.00
C LEU A 140 3.45 -2.06 -6.95
N VAL A 141 2.43 -1.20 -6.81
CA VAL A 141 1.20 -1.23 -7.61
C VAL A 141 1.18 -0.03 -8.55
N PRO A 142 1.98 -0.05 -9.66
CA PRO A 142 2.04 1.07 -10.57
C PRO A 142 0.70 1.25 -11.31
N ARG A 143 0.30 2.53 -11.44
CA ARG A 143 -0.84 2.92 -12.28
C ARG A 143 -0.39 4.03 -13.23
N GLU A 144 -0.23 3.68 -14.49
CA GLU A 144 0.18 4.56 -15.57
C GLU A 144 -0.26 3.99 -16.91
N THR A 145 -0.59 4.85 -17.87
CA THR A 145 -0.95 4.47 -19.24
C THR A 145 -0.63 5.63 -20.21
N PRO A 146 0.17 5.42 -21.26
CA PRO A 146 1.00 4.25 -21.57
C PRO A 146 2.27 4.17 -20.70
N PHE A 147 2.93 3.01 -20.65
CA PHE A 147 4.26 2.91 -20.08
C PHE A 147 5.34 3.38 -21.08
N SER A 148 6.31 4.15 -20.58
CA SER A 148 7.54 4.45 -21.32
C SER A 148 8.60 3.36 -21.14
N ALA A 149 9.63 3.35 -21.99
CA ALA A 149 10.77 2.47 -21.83
C ALA A 149 11.43 2.60 -20.44
N ILE A 150 11.56 3.83 -19.94
CA ILE A 150 12.12 4.09 -18.59
C ILE A 150 11.29 3.42 -17.49
N HIS A 151 9.96 3.48 -17.57
CA HIS A 151 9.10 2.81 -16.59
C HIS A 151 9.31 1.29 -16.59
N LEU A 152 9.40 0.69 -17.79
CA LEU A 152 9.62 -0.75 -17.96
C LEU A 152 11.00 -1.18 -17.45
N GLU A 153 12.04 -0.39 -17.68
CA GLU A 153 13.39 -0.63 -17.15
C GLU A 153 13.42 -0.59 -15.63
N HIS A 154 12.75 0.38 -15.01
CA HIS A 154 12.64 0.47 -13.54
C HIS A 154 11.86 -0.72 -12.97
N MET A 155 10.76 -1.14 -13.59
CA MET A 155 10.01 -2.32 -13.18
C MET A 155 10.88 -3.58 -13.27
N LEU A 156 11.62 -3.74 -14.36
CA LEU A 156 12.53 -4.88 -14.55
C LEU A 156 13.64 -4.88 -13.48
N THR A 157 14.24 -3.73 -13.22
CA THR A 157 15.28 -3.57 -12.20
C THR A 157 14.76 -3.99 -10.82
N LEU A 158 13.61 -3.47 -10.42
CA LEU A 158 12.99 -3.81 -9.14
C LEU A 158 12.59 -5.28 -9.03
N THR A 159 12.08 -5.86 -10.12
CA THR A 159 11.77 -7.31 -10.16
C THR A 159 13.02 -8.15 -9.95
N ARG A 160 14.15 -7.79 -10.57
CA ARG A 160 15.45 -8.46 -10.36
C ARG A 160 15.97 -8.33 -8.92
N MET A 161 15.60 -7.24 -8.23
CA MET A 161 15.92 -7.03 -6.81
C MET A 161 14.98 -7.78 -5.86
N GLY A 162 13.94 -8.45 -6.38
CA GLY A 162 12.99 -9.26 -5.62
C GLY A 162 11.68 -8.54 -5.25
N ALA A 163 11.46 -7.30 -5.73
CA ALA A 163 10.18 -6.64 -5.55
C ALA A 163 9.11 -7.24 -6.48
N VAL A 164 7.87 -7.24 -6.02
CA VAL A 164 6.71 -7.62 -6.81
C VAL A 164 6.16 -6.38 -7.52
N ILE A 165 6.16 -6.40 -8.84
CA ILE A 165 5.47 -5.39 -9.65
C ILE A 165 4.07 -5.92 -9.96
N LEU A 166 3.05 -5.26 -9.43
CA LEU A 166 1.64 -5.64 -9.54
C LEU A 166 0.86 -4.45 -10.13
N PRO A 167 0.83 -4.26 -11.46
CA PRO A 167 0.12 -3.14 -12.07
C PRO A 167 -1.36 -3.13 -11.70
N ALA A 168 -1.95 -1.94 -11.52
CA ALA A 168 -3.37 -1.77 -11.30
C ALA A 168 -4.18 -2.03 -12.59
N ALA A 169 -4.14 -3.29 -13.05
CA ALA A 169 -4.76 -3.77 -14.28
C ALA A 169 -5.76 -4.91 -13.95
N PRO A 170 -7.01 -4.57 -13.57
CA PRO A 170 -8.00 -5.55 -13.18
C PRO A 170 -8.43 -6.44 -14.35
N GLY A 171 -8.68 -7.73 -14.05
CA GLY A 171 -9.19 -8.69 -15.01
C GLY A 171 -10.73 -8.70 -15.05
N PHE A 172 -11.30 -9.20 -16.14
CA PHE A 172 -12.76 -9.23 -16.36
C PHE A 172 -13.36 -10.64 -16.28
N TYR A 173 -12.56 -11.67 -16.07
CA TYR A 173 -13.04 -13.08 -16.10
C TYR A 173 -14.03 -13.42 -14.98
N HIS A 174 -14.05 -12.67 -13.88
CA HIS A 174 -15.00 -12.80 -12.79
C HIS A 174 -16.29 -11.99 -13.00
N ARG A 175 -16.45 -11.36 -14.19
CA ARG A 175 -17.64 -10.58 -14.61
C ARG A 175 -18.01 -9.46 -13.63
N PRO A 176 -17.11 -8.50 -13.35
CA PRO A 176 -17.37 -7.42 -12.41
C PRO A 176 -18.62 -6.62 -12.82
N GLN A 177 -19.46 -6.26 -11.85
CA GLN A 177 -20.69 -5.50 -12.06
C GLN A 177 -20.56 -4.05 -11.57
N THR A 178 -19.60 -3.79 -10.67
CA THR A 178 -19.38 -2.51 -10.03
C THR A 178 -17.92 -2.09 -10.15
N LEU A 179 -17.64 -0.83 -9.84
CA LEU A 179 -16.27 -0.35 -9.69
C LEU A 179 -15.57 -1.00 -8.49
N ASP A 180 -16.33 -1.28 -7.43
CA ASP A 180 -15.79 -1.95 -6.23
C ASP A 180 -15.29 -3.35 -6.56
N ASP A 181 -15.95 -4.09 -7.44
CA ASP A 181 -15.47 -5.40 -7.90
C ASP A 181 -14.10 -5.29 -8.60
N MET A 182 -13.89 -4.20 -9.35
CA MET A 182 -12.61 -3.94 -10.03
C MET A 182 -11.51 -3.55 -9.03
N ILE A 183 -11.87 -2.78 -8.00
CA ILE A 183 -10.97 -2.42 -6.91
C ILE A 183 -10.61 -3.67 -6.12
N ASP A 184 -11.60 -4.46 -5.74
CA ASP A 184 -11.43 -5.69 -4.96
C ASP A 184 -10.59 -6.73 -5.72
N PHE A 185 -10.63 -6.77 -7.06
CA PHE A 185 -9.74 -7.61 -7.85
C PHE A 185 -8.26 -7.29 -7.56
N ILE A 186 -7.86 -6.03 -7.62
CA ILE A 186 -6.46 -5.62 -7.38
C ILE A 186 -6.09 -5.86 -5.92
N VAL A 187 -6.96 -5.48 -4.98
CA VAL A 187 -6.71 -5.67 -3.55
C VAL A 187 -6.58 -7.15 -3.20
N ALA A 188 -7.43 -8.01 -3.75
CA ALA A 188 -7.32 -9.47 -3.60
C ALA A 188 -5.96 -10.00 -4.09
N ARG A 189 -5.46 -9.50 -5.23
CA ARG A 189 -4.14 -9.88 -5.74
C ARG A 189 -3.00 -9.44 -4.81
N ILE A 190 -3.11 -8.25 -4.20
CA ILE A 190 -2.15 -7.78 -3.20
C ILE A 190 -2.19 -8.67 -1.95
N LEU A 191 -3.38 -8.95 -1.41
CA LEU A 191 -3.55 -9.80 -0.24
C LEU A 191 -3.03 -11.22 -0.48
N ASN A 192 -3.24 -11.78 -1.68
CA ASN A 192 -2.67 -13.08 -2.07
C ASN A 192 -1.13 -13.07 -2.05
N GLN A 193 -0.49 -11.98 -2.51
CA GLN A 193 0.96 -11.83 -2.43
C GLN A 193 1.45 -11.73 -0.98
N LEU A 194 0.68 -11.09 -0.11
CA LEU A 194 0.97 -10.98 1.33
C LEU A 194 0.69 -12.29 2.11
N GLY A 195 0.06 -13.27 1.48
CA GLY A 195 -0.37 -14.51 2.16
C GLY A 195 -1.55 -14.31 3.12
N ILE A 196 -2.31 -13.22 2.97
CA ILE A 196 -3.44 -12.87 3.82
C ILE A 196 -4.73 -13.45 3.23
N ALA A 197 -5.47 -14.21 4.04
CA ALA A 197 -6.77 -14.77 3.64
C ALA A 197 -7.81 -13.66 3.46
N HIS A 198 -8.61 -13.79 2.42
CA HIS A 198 -9.69 -12.86 2.09
C HIS A 198 -10.85 -13.55 1.35
N ALA A 199 -12.01 -12.88 1.32
CA ALA A 199 -13.21 -13.33 0.60
C ALA A 199 -13.66 -12.32 -0.48
N LEU A 200 -12.75 -11.48 -0.99
CA LEU A 200 -13.09 -10.42 -1.95
C LEU A 200 -13.49 -10.99 -3.32
N MET A 201 -12.93 -12.12 -3.69
CA MET A 201 -13.25 -12.80 -4.95
C MET A 201 -12.97 -14.32 -4.84
N PRO A 202 -13.67 -15.17 -5.59
CA PRO A 202 -13.39 -16.60 -5.64
C PRO A 202 -12.01 -16.85 -6.27
N ARG A 203 -11.37 -17.96 -5.88
CA ARG A 203 -10.14 -18.40 -6.52
C ARG A 203 -10.42 -18.93 -7.91
N TRP A 204 -9.45 -18.80 -8.81
CA TRP A 204 -9.56 -19.39 -10.14
C TRP A 204 -9.75 -20.90 -10.05
N GLY A 205 -10.81 -21.41 -10.70
CA GLY A 205 -11.15 -22.84 -10.72
C GLY A 205 -12.02 -23.30 -9.55
N GLU A 206 -12.33 -22.46 -8.57
CA GLU A 206 -13.39 -22.74 -7.60
C GLU A 206 -14.73 -22.36 -8.21
N ALA A 207 -15.67 -23.34 -8.26
CA ALA A 207 -17.02 -23.10 -8.77
C ALA A 207 -17.74 -22.09 -7.88
N THR A 208 -18.36 -21.08 -8.50
CA THR A 208 -19.37 -20.21 -7.89
C THR A 208 -20.67 -20.94 -7.70
#